data_2970d618439984b4d4ae7fc4bde52457
#
_entry.id   2970d618439984b4d4ae7fc4bde52457
#
_cell.length_a   1.000
_cell.length_b   1.000
_cell.length_c   1.000
_cell.angle_alpha   90.00
_cell.angle_beta   90.00
_cell.angle_gamma   90.00
#
_symmetry.space_group_name_H-M   'P 1'
#
loop_
_entity.id
_entity.type
_entity.pdbx_description
1 polymer ?
#
loop_
_entity_poly.entity_id
_entity_poly.type
_entity_poly.pdbx_seq_one_letter_code
_entity_poly.pdbx_strand_id
1 'polypeptide(L)'
;MRIVKLKRSFYNRPTLEVAVDLLGKILIYIFNGEKLGGRLVELEAYIGQDDPACHAFKGKTSRNEIMYGKAGFLYVYFTYGNHHMLNIVTERAGFPAAVLIRGMEPIYGIETMMKNRGVEKITDISNGPGKLAKALGITTKQKGLDVTGNIITVVDDKKQSDDICCSSRIGIGDNGADKLWRFYIKDNPHVSKTSRKVNNTAKLF
;
A
#
# COMPACT_ATOMS: atom_id res chain seq x y z
N MET A 1 -25.21 -1.81 -4.88
CA MET A 1 -24.07 -0.86 -4.96
C MET A 1 -23.12 -1.32 -6.06
N ARG A 2 -22.78 -0.50 -7.06
CA ARG A 2 -21.97 -0.95 -8.21
C ARG A 2 -20.49 -0.87 -7.84
N ILE A 3 -19.82 -2.00 -7.70
CA ILE A 3 -18.37 -2.09 -7.50
C ILE A 3 -17.69 -1.82 -8.86
N VAL A 4 -16.75 -0.88 -8.90
CA VAL A 4 -16.06 -0.47 -10.11
C VAL A 4 -14.56 -0.72 -9.97
N LYS A 5 -13.99 -1.47 -10.91
CA LYS A 5 -12.55 -1.71 -10.97
C LYS A 5 -11.81 -0.43 -11.37
N LEU A 6 -10.74 -0.11 -10.66
CA LEU A 6 -9.89 1.03 -10.98
C LEU A 6 -9.09 0.77 -12.27
N LYS A 7 -9.12 1.75 -13.16
CA LYS A 7 -8.39 1.71 -14.45
C LYS A 7 -6.96 2.21 -14.25
N ARG A 8 -6.07 1.96 -15.22
CA ARG A 8 -4.68 2.45 -15.20
C ARG A 8 -4.58 3.97 -15.05
N SER A 9 -5.49 4.72 -15.67
CA SER A 9 -5.54 6.19 -15.54
C SER A 9 -5.67 6.66 -14.09
N PHE A 10 -6.25 5.87 -13.20
CA PHE A 10 -6.31 6.17 -11.77
C PHE A 10 -4.90 6.23 -11.15
N TYR A 11 -4.03 5.30 -11.51
CA TYR A 11 -2.67 5.19 -10.96
C TYR A 11 -1.67 6.12 -11.65
N ASN A 12 -1.95 6.51 -12.91
CA ASN A 12 -1.11 7.40 -13.71
C ASN A 12 -1.42 8.87 -13.41
N ARG A 13 -1.31 9.25 -12.15
CA ARG A 13 -1.55 10.59 -11.60
C ARG A 13 -0.50 10.90 -10.53
N PRO A 14 -0.41 12.15 -10.03
CA PRO A 14 0.48 12.50 -8.92
C PRO A 14 0.33 11.53 -7.73
N THR A 15 1.44 11.01 -7.25
CA THR A 15 1.48 9.92 -6.26
C THR A 15 0.73 10.25 -4.97
N LEU A 16 0.78 11.51 -4.51
CA LEU A 16 0.07 11.94 -3.30
C LEU A 16 -1.45 11.86 -3.48
N GLU A 17 -1.96 12.26 -4.65
CA GLU A 17 -3.38 12.16 -4.99
C GLU A 17 -3.80 10.68 -5.03
N VAL A 18 -2.99 9.83 -5.69
CA VAL A 18 -3.26 8.38 -5.76
C VAL A 18 -3.27 7.76 -4.36
N ALA A 19 -2.35 8.15 -3.48
CA ALA A 19 -2.28 7.64 -2.12
C ALA A 19 -3.53 7.99 -1.32
N VAL A 20 -3.99 9.25 -1.40
CA VAL A 20 -5.22 9.68 -0.71
C VAL A 20 -6.46 8.98 -1.29
N ASP A 21 -6.59 8.93 -2.61
CA ASP A 21 -7.75 8.35 -3.29
C ASP A 21 -7.82 6.81 -3.20
N LEU A 22 -6.72 6.13 -2.91
CA LEU A 22 -6.69 4.69 -2.63
C LEU A 22 -7.23 4.34 -1.24
N LEU A 23 -7.22 5.27 -0.27
CA LEU A 23 -7.83 5.01 1.03
C LEU A 23 -9.32 4.72 0.86
N GLY A 24 -9.80 3.72 1.59
CA GLY A 24 -11.18 3.26 1.49
C GLY A 24 -11.48 2.36 0.29
N LYS A 25 -10.59 2.24 -0.72
CA LYS A 25 -10.76 1.27 -1.82
C LYS A 25 -10.46 -0.15 -1.34
N ILE A 26 -10.95 -1.13 -2.07
CA ILE A 26 -10.82 -2.55 -1.70
C ILE A 26 -9.81 -3.21 -2.62
N LEU A 27 -8.71 -3.72 -2.03
CA LEU A 27 -7.77 -4.61 -2.68
C LEU A 27 -8.30 -6.04 -2.66
N ILE A 28 -8.30 -6.71 -3.81
CA ILE A 28 -8.69 -8.11 -3.96
C ILE A 28 -7.56 -8.86 -4.66
N TYR A 29 -7.11 -9.95 -4.08
CA TYR A 29 -6.11 -10.85 -4.64
C TYR A 29 -6.69 -12.28 -4.73
N ILE A 30 -6.57 -12.89 -5.90
CA ILE A 30 -6.96 -14.29 -6.12
C ILE A 30 -5.74 -15.17 -5.81
N PHE A 31 -5.80 -15.86 -4.71
CA PHE A 31 -4.76 -16.76 -4.23
C PHE A 31 -5.27 -18.19 -4.19
N ASN A 32 -4.69 -19.09 -5.01
CA ASN A 32 -5.13 -20.49 -5.12
C ASN A 32 -6.65 -20.65 -5.31
N GLY A 33 -7.27 -19.77 -6.11
CA GLY A 33 -8.71 -19.79 -6.38
C GLY A 33 -9.58 -19.10 -5.33
N GLU A 34 -9.01 -18.71 -4.19
CA GLU A 34 -9.69 -17.98 -3.13
C GLU A 34 -9.48 -16.46 -3.26
N LYS A 35 -10.50 -15.68 -2.91
CA LYS A 35 -10.38 -14.23 -2.78
C LYS A 35 -9.82 -13.88 -1.40
N LEU A 36 -8.66 -13.24 -1.37
CA LEU A 36 -8.09 -12.60 -0.18
C LEU A 36 -8.12 -11.09 -0.38
N GLY A 37 -8.35 -10.31 0.67
CA GLY A 37 -8.27 -8.87 0.54
C GLY A 37 -9.13 -8.09 1.52
N GLY A 38 -9.14 -6.77 1.33
CA GLY A 38 -9.86 -5.86 2.22
C GLY A 38 -9.71 -4.39 1.84
N ARG A 39 -10.23 -3.53 2.70
CA ARG A 39 -10.23 -2.09 2.54
C ARG A 39 -8.88 -1.49 2.94
N LEU A 40 -8.30 -0.69 2.07
CA LEU A 40 -7.05 0.01 2.31
C LEU A 40 -7.28 1.13 3.34
N VAL A 41 -6.54 1.11 4.43
CA VAL A 41 -6.72 2.04 5.55
C VAL A 41 -5.46 2.80 5.93
N GLU A 42 -4.29 2.40 5.41
CA GLU A 42 -3.01 3.07 5.66
C GLU A 42 -2.08 2.90 4.46
N LEU A 43 -1.52 4.00 3.98
CA LEU A 43 -0.66 4.08 2.80
C LEU A 43 0.49 5.06 3.02
N GLU A 44 1.61 4.87 2.31
CA GLU A 44 2.72 5.83 2.24
C GLU A 44 3.14 6.08 0.81
N ALA A 45 3.40 7.36 0.47
CA ALA A 45 3.92 7.75 -0.82
C ALA A 45 5.44 7.82 -0.83
N TYR A 46 6.05 7.38 -1.95
CA TYR A 46 7.50 7.44 -2.23
C TYR A 46 7.69 7.95 -3.64
N ILE A 47 8.37 9.12 -3.80
CA ILE A 47 8.30 9.90 -5.02
C ILE A 47 9.68 10.27 -5.55
N GLY A 48 10.10 9.58 -6.60
CA GLY A 48 11.23 10.00 -7.43
C GLY A 48 12.58 9.98 -6.76
N GLN A 49 13.49 10.75 -7.37
CA GLN A 49 14.87 10.91 -6.95
C GLN A 49 15.09 12.04 -5.92
N ASP A 50 14.06 12.86 -5.69
CA ASP A 50 14.08 13.96 -4.71
C ASP A 50 13.56 13.53 -3.33
N ASP A 51 13.22 12.25 -3.18
CA ASP A 51 12.78 11.65 -1.93
C ASP A 51 13.86 10.72 -1.35
N PRO A 52 14.62 11.15 -0.33
CA PRO A 52 15.70 10.35 0.25
C PRO A 52 15.25 8.98 0.80
N ALA A 53 13.96 8.82 1.13
CA ALA A 53 13.39 7.56 1.56
C ALA A 53 12.94 6.65 0.40
N CYS A 54 12.91 7.17 -0.81
CA CYS A 54 12.53 6.40 -2.00
C CYS A 54 13.69 5.49 -2.45
N HIS A 55 13.39 4.25 -2.82
CA HIS A 55 14.41 3.36 -3.39
C HIS A 55 15.03 3.86 -4.71
N ALA A 56 14.35 4.79 -5.38
CA ALA A 56 14.85 5.40 -6.60
C ALA A 56 15.74 6.63 -6.37
N PHE A 57 15.93 7.07 -5.13
CA PHE A 57 16.75 8.25 -4.77
C PHE A 57 18.16 8.18 -5.38
N LYS A 58 18.79 7.00 -5.31
CA LYS A 58 20.14 6.77 -5.88
C LYS A 58 20.12 6.30 -7.33
N GLY A 59 18.99 6.45 -8.03
CA GLY A 59 18.83 6.04 -9.40
C GLY A 59 18.25 4.63 -9.60
N LYS A 60 18.26 4.16 -10.84
CA LYS A 60 17.67 2.89 -11.27
C LYS A 60 18.60 1.72 -10.95
N THR A 61 18.04 0.65 -10.41
CA THR A 61 18.71 -0.63 -10.13
C THR A 61 17.80 -1.79 -10.53
N SER A 62 18.31 -3.03 -10.61
CA SER A 62 17.51 -4.24 -10.86
C SER A 62 16.39 -4.44 -9.82
N ARG A 63 16.62 -3.98 -8.58
CA ARG A 63 15.63 -4.05 -7.51
C ARG A 63 14.42 -3.15 -7.77
N ASN A 64 14.65 -1.90 -8.18
CA ASN A 64 13.63 -0.85 -8.29
C ASN A 64 13.20 -0.52 -9.72
N GLU A 65 13.74 -1.21 -10.74
CA GLU A 65 13.45 -0.94 -12.15
C GLU A 65 11.95 -0.88 -12.50
N ILE A 66 11.13 -1.71 -11.81
CA ILE A 66 9.68 -1.73 -11.98
C ILE A 66 9.02 -0.38 -11.65
N MET A 67 9.61 0.41 -10.74
CA MET A 67 9.11 1.74 -10.39
C MET A 67 9.18 2.73 -11.56
N TYR A 68 10.09 2.48 -12.54
CA TYR A 68 10.22 3.28 -13.76
C TYR A 68 9.28 2.80 -14.88
N GLY A 69 8.51 1.75 -14.62
CA GLY A 69 7.54 1.18 -15.56
C GLY A 69 6.22 1.94 -15.61
N LYS A 70 5.20 1.29 -16.18
CA LYS A 70 3.84 1.83 -16.25
C LYS A 70 3.19 1.81 -14.86
N ALA A 71 2.38 2.82 -14.54
CA ALA A 71 1.57 2.86 -13.34
C ALA A 71 0.63 1.64 -13.22
N GLY A 72 0.30 1.24 -11.98
CA GLY A 72 -0.59 0.12 -11.69
C GLY A 72 0.09 -1.25 -11.71
N PHE A 73 1.42 -1.31 -11.76
CA PHE A 73 2.16 -2.56 -11.55
C PHE A 73 2.61 -2.70 -10.10
N LEU A 74 2.67 -3.94 -9.59
CA LEU A 74 3.16 -4.19 -8.24
C LEU A 74 4.68 -4.10 -8.18
N TYR A 75 5.17 -3.29 -7.25
CA TYR A 75 6.54 -3.32 -6.79
C TYR A 75 6.62 -4.04 -5.45
N VAL A 76 7.09 -5.28 -5.46
CA VAL A 76 7.26 -6.08 -4.24
C VAL A 76 8.75 -6.29 -3.98
N TYR A 77 9.19 -6.00 -2.76
CA TYR A 77 10.58 -6.21 -2.36
C TYR A 77 10.66 -6.89 -0.98
N PHE A 78 11.77 -7.58 -0.75
CA PHE A 78 12.10 -8.22 0.52
C PHE A 78 13.00 -7.32 1.35
N THR A 79 12.75 -7.23 2.64
CA THR A 79 13.51 -6.36 3.55
C THR A 79 13.58 -6.93 4.97
N TYR A 80 14.54 -6.46 5.76
CA TYR A 80 14.79 -6.89 7.15
C TYR A 80 14.93 -8.41 7.35
N GLY A 81 15.26 -9.15 6.29
CA GLY A 81 15.46 -10.61 6.35
C GLY A 81 14.18 -11.45 6.52
N ASN A 82 13.00 -10.83 6.68
CA ASN A 82 11.77 -11.54 7.01
C ASN A 82 10.46 -10.95 6.46
N HIS A 83 10.50 -9.81 5.77
CA HIS A 83 9.29 -9.12 5.33
C HIS A 83 9.27 -8.80 3.84
N HIS A 84 8.12 -8.99 3.23
CA HIS A 84 7.81 -8.47 1.91
C HIS A 84 7.00 -7.18 2.05
N MET A 85 7.25 -6.21 1.16
CA MET A 85 6.57 -4.92 1.12
C MET A 85 5.85 -4.78 -0.20
N LEU A 86 4.55 -4.52 -0.16
CA LEU A 86 3.68 -4.40 -1.31
C LEU A 86 3.46 -2.94 -1.68
N ASN A 87 3.87 -2.56 -2.89
CA ASN A 87 3.65 -1.22 -3.42
C ASN A 87 2.94 -1.30 -4.78
N ILE A 88 2.21 -0.23 -5.12
CA ILE A 88 1.64 0.00 -6.44
C ILE A 88 2.39 1.16 -7.09
N VAL A 89 2.97 0.94 -8.27
CA VAL A 89 3.64 1.97 -9.07
C VAL A 89 2.64 3.01 -9.53
N THR A 90 3.03 4.28 -9.44
CA THR A 90 2.23 5.44 -9.82
C THR A 90 2.97 6.30 -10.83
N GLU A 91 2.39 7.40 -11.28
CA GLU A 91 2.95 8.34 -12.22
C GLU A 91 3.16 7.76 -13.63
N ARG A 92 3.67 8.58 -14.54
CA ARG A 92 4.02 8.19 -15.90
C ARG A 92 5.24 7.26 -15.93
N ALA A 93 5.33 6.42 -16.95
CA ALA A 93 6.53 5.62 -17.18
C ALA A 93 7.77 6.53 -17.32
N GLY A 94 8.88 6.09 -16.74
CA GLY A 94 10.12 6.84 -16.64
C GLY A 94 10.26 7.68 -15.36
N PHE A 95 9.17 7.97 -14.66
CA PHE A 95 9.20 8.65 -13.35
C PHE A 95 8.98 7.63 -12.23
N PRO A 96 9.99 7.37 -11.37
CA PRO A 96 9.91 6.29 -10.39
C PRO A 96 9.16 6.73 -9.14
N ALA A 97 7.93 6.27 -8.99
CA ALA A 97 7.12 6.54 -7.80
C ALA A 97 6.20 5.37 -7.48
N ALA A 98 5.85 5.22 -6.21
CA ALA A 98 4.95 4.17 -5.77
C ALA A 98 4.24 4.53 -4.46
N VAL A 99 3.10 3.87 -4.22
CA VAL A 99 2.37 3.89 -2.96
C VAL A 99 2.58 2.56 -2.25
N LEU A 100 3.16 2.57 -1.05
CA LEU A 100 3.28 1.42 -0.17
C LEU A 100 1.95 1.18 0.55
N ILE A 101 1.44 -0.06 0.49
CA ILE A 101 0.26 -0.48 1.23
C ILE A 101 0.68 -0.96 2.62
N ARG A 102 0.24 -0.27 3.66
CA ARG A 102 0.66 -0.52 5.04
C ARG A 102 -0.39 -1.19 5.90
N GLY A 103 -1.64 -0.82 5.74
CA GLY A 103 -2.75 -1.33 6.53
C GLY A 103 -3.98 -1.61 5.68
N MET A 104 -4.70 -2.67 6.06
CA MET A 104 -5.89 -3.11 5.36
C MET A 104 -6.88 -3.71 6.37
N GLU A 105 -8.14 -3.26 6.33
CA GLU A 105 -9.24 -3.88 7.04
C GLU A 105 -9.69 -5.13 6.26
N PRO A 106 -9.52 -6.35 6.80
CA PRO A 106 -9.85 -7.59 6.10
C PRO A 106 -11.34 -7.71 5.78
N ILE A 107 -11.66 -8.15 4.54
CA ILE A 107 -13.04 -8.38 4.10
C ILE A 107 -13.19 -9.78 3.50
N TYR A 108 -12.23 -10.23 2.70
CA TYR A 108 -12.28 -11.51 1.98
C TYR A 108 -11.17 -12.44 2.45
N GLY A 109 -11.49 -13.72 2.64
CA GLY A 109 -10.53 -14.75 3.01
C GLY A 109 -9.90 -14.54 4.39
N ILE A 110 -10.69 -14.08 5.36
CA ILE A 110 -10.22 -13.71 6.72
C ILE A 110 -9.55 -14.91 7.38
N GLU A 111 -10.15 -16.08 7.35
CA GLU A 111 -9.62 -17.31 7.97
C GLU A 111 -8.26 -17.70 7.38
N THR A 112 -8.14 -17.69 6.05
CA THR A 112 -6.88 -17.96 5.35
C THR A 112 -5.81 -16.92 5.71
N MET A 113 -6.17 -15.64 5.77
CA MET A 113 -5.24 -14.59 6.19
C MET A 113 -4.81 -14.74 7.67
N MET A 114 -5.71 -15.11 8.58
CA MET A 114 -5.39 -15.42 9.97
C MET A 114 -4.41 -16.59 10.06
N LYS A 115 -4.66 -17.66 9.31
CA LYS A 115 -3.77 -18.84 9.22
C LYS A 115 -2.39 -18.45 8.69
N ASN A 116 -2.31 -17.68 7.59
CA ASN A 116 -1.05 -17.22 7.02
C ASN A 116 -0.24 -16.37 8.00
N ARG A 117 -0.92 -15.62 8.86
CA ARG A 117 -0.31 -14.78 9.90
C ARG A 117 0.03 -15.53 11.17
N GLY A 118 -0.69 -16.59 11.51
CA GLY A 118 -0.62 -17.25 12.81
C GLY A 118 -1.18 -16.36 13.93
N VAL A 119 -2.35 -15.71 13.70
CA VAL A 119 -2.98 -14.81 14.68
C VAL A 119 -4.47 -15.15 14.87
N GLU A 120 -5.01 -14.81 16.03
CA GLU A 120 -6.41 -15.07 16.40
C GLU A 120 -7.29 -13.82 16.32
N LYS A 121 -6.68 -12.62 16.33
CA LYS A 121 -7.42 -11.35 16.29
C LYS A 121 -7.42 -10.78 14.87
N ILE A 122 -8.59 -10.43 14.36
CA ILE A 122 -8.76 -9.81 13.03
C ILE A 122 -7.91 -8.55 12.89
N THR A 123 -7.82 -7.73 13.94
CA THR A 123 -7.02 -6.49 13.92
C THR A 123 -5.52 -6.73 13.78
N ASP A 124 -5.02 -7.95 14.03
CA ASP A 124 -3.59 -8.27 13.93
C ASP A 124 -3.20 -8.87 12.56
N ILE A 125 -4.16 -9.10 11.67
CA ILE A 125 -3.95 -9.70 10.36
C ILE A 125 -3.02 -8.81 9.51
N SER A 126 -3.37 -7.52 9.35
CA SER A 126 -2.81 -6.64 8.32
C SER A 126 -2.55 -5.20 8.78
N ASN A 127 -2.36 -4.99 10.08
CA ASN A 127 -2.00 -3.71 10.69
C ASN A 127 -0.48 -3.44 10.63
N GLY A 128 0.07 -3.42 9.43
CA GLY A 128 1.48 -3.18 9.13
C GLY A 128 1.88 -3.82 7.79
N PRO A 129 2.83 -3.22 7.02
CA PRO A 129 3.09 -3.59 5.63
C PRO A 129 3.62 -5.03 5.48
N GLY A 130 4.53 -5.48 6.34
CA GLY A 130 5.01 -6.86 6.33
C GLY A 130 3.95 -7.87 6.76
N LYS A 131 3.10 -7.50 7.71
CA LYS A 131 1.96 -8.31 8.16
C LYS A 131 0.95 -8.48 7.02
N LEU A 132 0.60 -7.39 6.33
CA LEU A 132 -0.29 -7.38 5.19
C LEU A 132 0.20 -8.28 4.05
N ALA A 133 1.46 -8.15 3.66
CA ALA A 133 2.04 -9.00 2.61
C ALA A 133 2.01 -10.48 3.02
N LYS A 134 2.36 -10.81 4.28
CA LYS A 134 2.28 -12.18 4.81
C LYS A 134 0.84 -12.70 4.85
N ALA A 135 -0.14 -11.89 5.27
CA ALA A 135 -1.55 -12.25 5.29
C ALA A 135 -2.05 -12.67 3.90
N LEU A 136 -1.70 -11.89 2.88
CA LEU A 136 -2.07 -12.15 1.49
C LEU A 136 -1.23 -13.26 0.83
N GLY A 137 -0.18 -13.78 1.46
CA GLY A 137 0.75 -14.72 0.82
C GLY A 137 1.58 -14.09 -0.31
N ILE A 138 1.75 -12.76 -0.28
CA ILE A 138 2.50 -12.01 -1.30
C ILE A 138 3.99 -12.05 -0.99
N THR A 139 4.76 -12.41 -2.01
CA THR A 139 6.22 -12.46 -2.02
C THR A 139 6.79 -11.71 -3.23
N THR A 140 8.08 -11.74 -3.44
CA THR A 140 8.71 -11.19 -4.66
C THR A 140 8.23 -11.85 -5.96
N LYS A 141 7.58 -13.03 -5.89
CA LYS A 141 6.97 -13.70 -7.06
C LYS A 141 5.82 -12.89 -7.68
N GLN A 142 5.17 -12.04 -6.90
CA GLN A 142 4.10 -11.16 -7.36
C GLN A 142 4.61 -9.81 -7.89
N LYS A 143 5.93 -9.54 -7.86
CA LYS A 143 6.52 -8.34 -8.48
C LYS A 143 6.16 -8.32 -9.97
N GLY A 144 5.64 -7.19 -10.45
CA GLY A 144 5.24 -7.01 -11.83
C GLY A 144 3.82 -7.46 -12.18
N LEU A 145 3.01 -7.94 -11.23
CA LEU A 145 1.58 -8.15 -11.47
C LEU A 145 0.87 -6.82 -11.73
N ASP A 146 -0.05 -6.82 -12.66
CA ASP A 146 -0.87 -5.66 -13.04
C ASP A 146 -2.14 -5.60 -12.19
N VAL A 147 -2.32 -4.55 -11.39
CA VAL A 147 -3.53 -4.36 -10.55
C VAL A 147 -4.77 -3.97 -11.37
N THR A 148 -4.63 -3.72 -12.67
CA THR A 148 -5.75 -3.58 -13.59
C THR A 148 -6.16 -4.92 -14.22
N GLY A 149 -5.45 -6.00 -13.87
CA GLY A 149 -5.73 -7.39 -14.27
C GLY A 149 -6.81 -8.08 -13.43
N ASN A 150 -6.84 -9.41 -13.43
CA ASN A 150 -7.84 -10.20 -12.71
C ASN A 150 -7.27 -11.00 -11.53
N ILE A 151 -5.92 -11.11 -11.43
CA ILE A 151 -5.26 -11.84 -10.33
C ILE A 151 -5.23 -10.97 -9.08
N ILE A 152 -4.83 -9.72 -9.24
CA ILE A 152 -4.90 -8.71 -8.19
C ILE A 152 -5.55 -7.46 -8.76
N THR A 153 -6.44 -6.85 -8.01
CA THR A 153 -7.16 -5.67 -8.48
C THR A 153 -7.56 -4.77 -7.31
N VAL A 154 -7.76 -3.49 -7.60
CA VAL A 154 -8.37 -2.56 -6.65
C VAL A 154 -9.71 -2.11 -7.21
N VAL A 155 -10.72 -2.12 -6.35
CA VAL A 155 -12.09 -1.74 -6.71
C VAL A 155 -12.60 -0.63 -5.80
N ASP A 156 -13.49 0.18 -6.35
CA ASP A 156 -14.22 1.24 -5.66
C ASP A 156 -15.66 0.79 -5.41
N ASP A 157 -16.06 0.68 -4.16
CA ASP A 157 -17.43 0.40 -3.72
C ASP A 157 -18.23 1.68 -3.45
N LYS A 158 -17.64 2.85 -3.77
CA LYS A 158 -18.24 4.19 -3.58
C LYS A 158 -18.52 4.56 -2.11
N LYS A 159 -17.98 3.83 -1.15
CA LYS A 159 -17.97 4.31 0.23
C LYS A 159 -16.90 5.39 0.36
N GLN A 160 -17.29 6.54 0.88
CA GLN A 160 -16.33 7.59 1.24
C GLN A 160 -15.56 7.16 2.49
N SER A 161 -14.27 7.48 2.52
CA SER A 161 -13.47 7.39 3.74
C SER A 161 -13.62 8.71 4.48
N ASP A 162 -14.27 8.67 5.61
CA ASP A 162 -14.35 9.83 6.50
C ASP A 162 -13.02 9.97 7.27
N ASP A 163 -12.64 11.20 7.59
CA ASP A 163 -11.51 11.53 8.46
C ASP A 163 -10.14 10.93 8.03
N ILE A 164 -9.62 11.35 6.89
CA ILE A 164 -8.26 11.03 6.47
C ILE A 164 -7.27 11.93 7.23
N CYS A 165 -6.28 11.29 7.86
CA CYS A 165 -5.14 11.94 8.49
C CYS A 165 -3.85 11.71 7.72
N CYS A 166 -2.90 12.65 7.82
CA CYS A 166 -1.54 12.45 7.33
C CYS A 166 -0.51 12.58 8.45
N SER A 167 0.66 12.03 8.27
CA SER A 167 1.78 12.11 9.20
C SER A 167 3.10 11.83 8.50
N SER A 168 4.22 11.94 9.23
CA SER A 168 5.49 11.41 8.73
C SER A 168 5.41 9.90 8.52
N ARG A 169 6.20 9.42 7.55
CA ARG A 169 6.31 7.99 7.21
C ARG A 169 7.01 7.20 8.31
N ILE A 170 6.73 5.91 8.40
CA ILE A 170 7.27 5.03 9.44
C ILE A 170 8.46 4.24 8.88
N GLY A 171 9.55 4.16 9.67
CA GLY A 171 10.69 3.30 9.37
C GLY A 171 11.71 3.87 8.38
N ILE A 172 11.63 5.17 8.07
CA ILE A 172 12.54 5.86 7.14
C ILE A 172 13.70 6.58 7.83
N GLY A 173 13.79 6.54 9.18
CA GLY A 173 14.75 7.35 9.94
C GLY A 173 14.49 8.84 9.74
N ASP A 174 15.57 9.60 9.54
CA ASP A 174 15.48 11.06 9.29
C ASP A 174 15.33 11.40 7.79
N ASN A 175 15.33 10.38 6.92
CA ASN A 175 15.24 10.57 5.47
C ASN A 175 13.83 11.05 5.05
N GLY A 176 13.65 12.36 4.90
CA GLY A 176 12.36 12.95 4.53
C GLY A 176 11.28 12.80 5.60
N ALA A 177 11.67 12.79 6.89
CA ALA A 177 10.76 12.71 8.02
C ALA A 177 9.87 13.95 8.18
N ASP A 178 10.27 15.07 7.56
CA ASP A 178 9.50 16.31 7.42
C ASP A 178 8.30 16.18 6.50
N LYS A 179 8.34 15.20 5.57
CA LYS A 179 7.27 14.97 4.58
C LYS A 179 6.13 14.16 5.20
N LEU A 180 4.92 14.76 5.29
CA LEU A 180 3.73 14.12 5.83
C LEU A 180 3.06 13.19 4.79
N TRP A 181 3.81 12.24 4.25
CA TRP A 181 3.42 11.38 3.13
C TRP A 181 2.94 9.99 3.56
N ARG A 182 2.53 9.84 4.81
CA ARG A 182 1.75 8.71 5.30
C ARG A 182 0.32 9.17 5.49
N PHE A 183 -0.63 8.46 4.88
CA PHE A 183 -2.07 8.74 4.91
C PHE A 183 -2.80 7.56 5.53
N TYR A 184 -3.79 7.83 6.38
CA TYR A 184 -4.54 6.77 7.04
C TYR A 184 -5.93 7.24 7.47
N ILE A 185 -6.85 6.27 7.63
CA ILE A 185 -8.19 6.50 8.17
C ILE A 185 -8.07 6.62 9.68
N LYS A 186 -8.51 7.75 10.23
CA LYS A 186 -8.45 8.06 11.65
C LYS A 186 -9.17 6.98 12.47
N ASP A 187 -8.60 6.62 13.61
CA ASP A 187 -9.15 5.69 14.59
C ASP A 187 -9.50 4.28 14.05
N ASN A 188 -9.08 3.95 12.82
CA ASN A 188 -9.29 2.61 12.28
C ASN A 188 -8.34 1.60 12.96
N PRO A 189 -8.85 0.49 13.55
CA PRO A 189 -8.06 -0.47 14.33
C PRO A 189 -7.04 -1.25 13.51
N HIS A 190 -7.13 -1.21 12.18
CA HIS A 190 -6.19 -1.87 11.25
C HIS A 190 -5.05 -0.95 10.78
N VAL A 191 -4.98 0.28 11.27
CA VAL A 191 -3.82 1.16 11.08
C VAL A 191 -2.67 0.66 11.92
N SER A 192 -1.45 0.69 11.38
CA SER A 192 -0.26 0.19 12.08
C SER A 192 0.04 1.00 13.34
N LYS A 193 0.28 0.29 14.45
CA LYS A 193 0.73 0.93 15.69
C LYS A 193 2.17 1.40 15.52
N THR A 194 2.46 2.62 15.95
CA THR A 194 3.82 3.16 16.00
C THR A 194 4.17 3.55 17.43
N SER A 195 5.35 3.17 17.88
CA SER A 195 5.90 3.59 19.18
C SER A 195 6.59 4.95 19.11
N ARG A 196 6.87 5.46 17.90
CA ARG A 196 7.44 6.81 17.73
C ARG A 196 6.32 7.84 17.79
N LYS A 197 6.59 8.99 18.45
CA LYS A 197 5.76 10.19 18.27
C LYS A 197 5.80 10.53 16.79
N VAL A 198 4.75 10.14 16.09
CA VAL A 198 4.52 10.58 14.71
C VAL A 198 4.07 12.02 14.85
N ASN A 199 4.80 12.96 14.23
CA ASN A 199 4.39 14.35 14.23
C ASN A 199 2.98 14.42 13.66
N ASN A 200 2.03 14.73 14.53
CA ASN A 200 0.60 14.75 14.22
C ASN A 200 0.29 16.02 13.45
N THR A 201 -0.34 15.90 12.59
CA THR A 201 -1.34 15.73 11.57
C THR A 201 -2.26 16.88 11.41
N ALA A 202 -2.39 17.30 10.19
CA ALA A 202 -3.57 18.03 9.75
C ALA A 202 -4.62 17.02 9.27
N LYS A 203 -5.88 17.26 9.62
CA LYS A 203 -7.02 16.66 8.95
C LYS A 203 -6.97 17.15 7.50
N LEU A 204 -6.94 16.25 6.50
CA LEU A 204 -6.77 16.65 5.11
C LEU A 204 -8.07 17.19 4.49
N PHE A 205 -9.23 16.88 5.08
CA PHE A 205 -10.53 17.46 4.67
C PHE A 205 -11.55 17.36 5.81
#